data_3f5ef8548a5e545f75ebb62470c93248
#
_entry.id   3f5ef8548a5e545f75ebb62470c93248
#
_cell.length_a   1.000
_cell.length_b   1.000
_cell.length_c   1.000
_cell.angle_alpha   90.00
_cell.angle_beta   90.00
_cell.angle_gamma   90.00
#
_symmetry.space_group_name_H-M   'P 1'
#
loop_
_entity.id
_entity.type
_entity.pdbx_description
1 polymer ?
#
loop_
_entity_poly.entity_id
_entity_poly.type
_entity_poly.pdbx_seq_one_letter_code
_entity_poly.pdbx_strand_id
1 'polypeptide(L)'
;MPTTHQLPEPVIAARANLLMQHPFFASHLLTKQRIAFVPETPTAKTNGKQITLGDWFSARPLPQRVFVLCHEVLHDILGHMDRARMYTARGFGPDMNVFDTTRWNKATDYYINSILTASKIGIMPAEGLLDPRYDHSLTA
;
A
#
# COMPACT_ATOMS: atom_id res chain seq x y z
N MET A 1 11.70 24.41 16.76
CA MET A 1 10.33 23.90 16.69
C MET A 1 10.27 22.67 15.82
N PRO A 2 9.82 21.55 16.37
CA PRO A 2 9.70 20.39 15.51
C PRO A 2 8.71 20.68 14.40
N THR A 3 9.11 20.41 13.19
CA THR A 3 8.19 20.54 12.09
C THR A 3 7.21 19.39 12.17
N THR A 4 5.92 19.70 12.07
CA THR A 4 4.84 18.70 12.03
C THR A 4 4.99 17.72 10.88
N HIS A 5 5.98 17.95 10.00
CA HIS A 5 6.18 17.18 8.79
C HIS A 5 7.41 16.28 8.85
N GLN A 6 8.14 16.29 9.98
CA GLN A 6 9.31 15.45 10.11
C GLN A 6 8.89 14.02 10.39
N LEU A 7 9.29 13.13 9.49
CA LEU A 7 8.97 11.70 9.62
C LEU A 7 9.97 11.01 10.54
N PRO A 8 9.54 9.96 11.28
CA PRO A 8 10.47 9.15 12.06
C PRO A 8 11.52 8.49 11.19
N GLU A 9 12.68 8.21 11.77
CA GLU A 9 13.80 7.59 11.07
C GLU A 9 13.43 6.29 10.35
N PRO A 10 12.65 5.36 10.94
CA PRO A 10 12.26 4.14 10.22
C PRO A 10 11.50 4.40 8.93
N VAL A 11 10.69 5.46 8.88
CA VAL A 11 9.95 5.85 7.68
C VAL A 11 10.90 6.45 6.65
N ILE A 12 11.81 7.33 7.11
CA ILE A 12 12.82 7.95 6.22
C ILE A 12 13.69 6.88 5.59
N ALA A 13 14.13 5.89 6.37
CA ALA A 13 14.98 4.81 5.87
C ALA A 13 14.27 3.96 4.81
N ALA A 14 13.00 3.64 5.03
CA ALA A 14 12.21 2.88 4.06
C ALA A 14 12.03 3.66 2.76
N ARG A 15 11.72 4.95 2.85
CA ARG A 15 11.57 5.82 1.69
C ARG A 15 12.88 5.95 0.91
N ALA A 16 13.99 6.11 1.61
CA ALA A 16 15.30 6.20 0.99
C ALA A 16 15.67 4.90 0.27
N ASN A 17 15.40 3.76 0.88
CA ASN A 17 15.63 2.46 0.26
C ASN A 17 14.81 2.32 -1.03
N LEU A 18 13.55 2.74 -0.99
CA LEU A 18 12.67 2.72 -2.15
C LEU A 18 13.25 3.56 -3.28
N LEU A 19 13.72 4.77 -2.96
CA LEU A 19 14.35 5.66 -3.95
C LEU A 19 15.56 5.02 -4.63
N MET A 20 16.37 4.32 -3.87
CA MET A 20 17.63 3.76 -4.38
C MET A 20 17.45 2.43 -5.10
N GLN A 21 16.51 1.59 -4.64
CA GLN A 21 16.36 0.23 -5.11
C GLN A 21 15.18 0.02 -6.05
N HIS A 22 14.15 0.87 -5.95
CA HIS A 22 12.89 0.70 -6.68
C HIS A 22 12.40 2.05 -7.24
N PRO A 23 13.12 2.65 -8.19
CA PRO A 23 12.83 4.01 -8.64
C PRO A 23 11.44 4.19 -9.25
N PHE A 24 10.84 3.14 -9.80
CA PHE A 24 9.48 3.20 -10.33
C PHE A 24 8.49 3.61 -9.25
N PHE A 25 8.54 2.93 -8.10
CA PHE A 25 7.65 3.25 -6.97
C PHE A 25 8.00 4.60 -6.34
N ALA A 26 9.29 4.89 -6.24
CA ALA A 26 9.75 6.13 -5.65
C ALA A 26 9.29 7.36 -6.45
N SER A 27 9.30 7.28 -7.75
CA SER A 27 8.84 8.36 -8.62
C SER A 27 7.37 8.71 -8.32
N HIS A 28 6.50 7.70 -8.23
CA HIS A 28 5.09 7.91 -7.91
C HIS A 28 4.93 8.51 -6.51
N LEU A 29 5.65 7.95 -5.53
CA LEU A 29 5.58 8.41 -4.15
C LEU A 29 5.98 9.88 -4.03
N LEU A 30 7.06 10.30 -4.70
CA LEU A 30 7.55 11.66 -4.61
C LEU A 30 6.67 12.68 -5.32
N THR A 31 6.01 12.28 -6.41
CA THR A 31 5.26 13.22 -7.26
C THR A 31 3.77 13.26 -6.98
N LYS A 32 3.19 12.19 -6.46
CA LYS A 32 1.75 12.04 -6.37
C LYS A 32 1.22 11.84 -4.95
N GLN A 33 2.09 11.54 -3.99
CA GLN A 33 1.64 11.14 -2.66
C GLN A 33 2.39 11.86 -1.57
N ARG A 34 1.76 11.91 -0.41
CA ARG A 34 2.38 12.36 0.84
C ARG A 34 2.38 11.23 1.84
N ILE A 35 3.36 11.24 2.75
CA ILE A 35 3.40 10.30 3.86
C ILE A 35 3.07 11.08 5.13
N ALA A 36 2.14 10.55 5.92
CA ALA A 36 1.82 11.05 7.24
C ALA A 36 2.13 9.97 8.27
N PHE A 37 2.57 10.38 9.46
CA PHE A 37 2.83 9.46 10.55
C PHE A 37 1.81 9.70 11.65
N VAL A 38 1.00 8.68 11.94
CA VAL A 38 0.01 8.67 13.01
C VAL A 38 0.29 7.42 13.84
N PRO A 39 0.87 7.57 15.07
CA PRO A 39 1.40 6.43 15.82
C PRO A 39 0.44 5.26 16.00
N GLU A 40 -0.84 5.52 16.19
CA GLU A 40 -1.85 4.49 16.45
C GLU A 40 -2.39 3.78 15.22
N THR A 41 -1.87 4.09 14.03
CA THR A 41 -2.28 3.40 12.80
C THR A 41 -1.98 1.90 12.90
N PRO A 42 -2.99 1.00 12.74
CA PRO A 42 -2.80 -0.43 13.01
C PRO A 42 -1.75 -1.12 12.12
N THR A 43 -1.74 -0.83 10.85
CA THR A 43 -0.72 -1.37 9.92
C THR A 43 -0.22 -0.24 9.02
N ALA A 44 -0.91 -0.02 7.94
CA ALA A 44 -0.69 1.11 7.03
C ALA A 44 -1.96 1.28 6.23
N LYS A 45 -2.16 2.47 5.69
CA LYS A 45 -3.33 2.73 4.85
C LYS A 45 -3.06 3.85 3.87
N THR A 46 -3.84 3.87 2.81
CA THR A 46 -3.80 4.96 1.83
C THR A 46 -5.21 5.37 1.45
N ASN A 47 -5.39 6.65 1.15
CA ASN A 47 -6.64 7.17 0.58
C ASN A 47 -6.51 7.54 -0.90
N GLY A 48 -5.37 7.21 -1.52
CA GLY A 48 -5.07 7.57 -2.90
C GLY A 48 -4.18 8.79 -3.04
N LYS A 49 -4.06 9.61 -2.00
CA LYS A 49 -3.25 10.83 -2.01
C LYS A 49 -2.25 10.88 -0.86
N GLN A 50 -2.54 10.20 0.23
CA GLN A 50 -1.72 10.17 1.42
C GLN A 50 -1.60 8.75 1.93
N ILE A 51 -0.38 8.35 2.22
CA ILE A 51 -0.08 7.09 2.89
C ILE A 51 0.10 7.41 4.38
N THR A 52 -0.62 6.69 5.23
CA THR A 52 -0.52 6.86 6.69
C THR A 52 0.16 5.64 7.30
N LEU A 53 1.22 5.89 8.04
CA LEU A 53 2.04 4.89 8.72
C LEU A 53 2.08 5.19 10.20
N GLY A 54 2.34 4.18 11.02
CA GLY A 54 2.37 4.36 12.47
C GLY A 54 3.47 3.54 13.14
N ASP A 55 3.31 3.32 14.46
CA ASP A 55 4.31 2.62 15.25
C ASP A 55 4.50 1.17 14.82
N TRP A 56 3.43 0.51 14.38
CA TRP A 56 3.57 -0.86 13.86
C TRP A 56 4.55 -0.91 12.70
N PHE A 57 4.41 0.01 11.75
CA PHE A 57 5.31 0.11 10.59
C PHE A 57 6.75 0.35 11.04
N SER A 58 6.95 1.32 11.95
CA SER A 58 8.27 1.68 12.45
C SER A 58 8.97 0.50 13.15
N ALA A 59 8.21 -0.38 13.79
CA ALA A 59 8.75 -1.53 14.50
C ALA A 59 9.12 -2.69 13.58
N ARG A 60 8.75 -2.64 12.29
CA ARG A 60 9.11 -3.72 11.34
C ARG A 60 10.56 -3.59 10.89
N PRO A 61 11.23 -4.71 10.59
CA PRO A 61 12.53 -4.66 9.94
C PRO A 61 12.46 -3.93 8.61
N LEU A 62 13.57 -3.36 8.17
CA LEU A 62 13.60 -2.56 6.94
C LEU A 62 13.01 -3.28 5.73
N PRO A 63 13.34 -4.57 5.44
CA PRO A 63 12.73 -5.23 4.29
C PRO A 63 11.21 -5.31 4.35
N GLN A 64 10.64 -5.47 5.54
CA GLN A 64 9.19 -5.48 5.71
C GLN A 64 8.61 -4.09 5.53
N ARG A 65 9.28 -3.05 6.01
CA ARG A 65 8.85 -1.66 5.79
C ARG A 65 8.83 -1.32 4.31
N VAL A 66 9.83 -1.76 3.57
CA VAL A 66 9.88 -1.55 2.11
C VAL A 66 8.69 -2.24 1.44
N PHE A 67 8.39 -3.48 1.83
CA PHE A 67 7.23 -4.21 1.29
C PHE A 67 5.93 -3.46 1.55
N VAL A 68 5.71 -3.03 2.79
CA VAL A 68 4.47 -2.33 3.18
C VAL A 68 4.34 -1.00 2.43
N LEU A 69 5.42 -0.24 2.33
CA LEU A 69 5.38 1.04 1.62
C LEU A 69 5.08 0.83 0.12
N CYS A 70 5.71 -0.14 -0.51
CA CYS A 70 5.42 -0.49 -1.91
C CYS A 70 3.97 -0.95 -2.08
N HIS A 71 3.45 -1.69 -1.11
CA HIS A 71 2.05 -2.15 -1.12
C HIS A 71 1.09 -0.95 -1.21
N GLU A 72 1.29 0.04 -0.35
CA GLU A 72 0.42 1.22 -0.36
C GLU A 72 0.58 2.04 -1.64
N VAL A 73 1.80 2.17 -2.14
CA VAL A 73 2.05 2.87 -3.41
C VAL A 73 1.36 2.16 -4.57
N LEU A 74 1.37 0.83 -4.60
CA LEU A 74 0.70 0.06 -5.66
C LEU A 74 -0.81 0.21 -5.63
N HIS A 75 -1.43 0.32 -4.46
CA HIS A 75 -2.87 0.63 -4.41
C HIS A 75 -3.18 1.88 -5.22
N ASP A 76 -2.33 2.89 -5.12
CA ASP A 76 -2.56 4.16 -5.79
C ASP A 76 -2.21 4.09 -7.27
N ILE A 77 -1.11 3.45 -7.62
CA ILE A 77 -0.73 3.26 -9.03
C ILE A 77 -1.81 2.49 -9.79
N LEU A 78 -2.39 1.47 -9.16
CA LEU A 78 -3.42 0.65 -9.77
C LEU A 78 -4.83 1.26 -9.65
N GLY A 79 -4.96 2.40 -8.98
CA GLY A 79 -6.22 3.12 -8.86
C GLY A 79 -7.27 2.42 -8.03
N HIS A 80 -6.86 1.59 -7.06
CA HIS A 80 -7.81 0.77 -6.29
C HIS A 80 -8.78 1.62 -5.48
N MET A 81 -8.30 2.74 -4.90
CA MET A 81 -9.16 3.63 -4.11
C MET A 81 -10.16 4.37 -4.99
N ASP A 82 -9.72 4.87 -6.14
CA ASP A 82 -10.60 5.58 -7.07
C ASP A 82 -11.66 4.65 -7.64
N ARG A 83 -11.28 3.42 -8.02
CA ARG A 83 -12.25 2.44 -8.50
C ARG A 83 -13.23 2.02 -7.42
N ALA A 84 -12.77 1.87 -6.18
CA ALA A 84 -13.65 1.56 -5.05
C ALA A 84 -14.69 2.66 -4.83
N ARG A 85 -14.28 3.94 -4.91
CA ARG A 85 -15.20 5.06 -4.80
C ARG A 85 -16.24 5.04 -5.92
N MET A 86 -15.83 4.76 -7.15
CA MET A 86 -16.73 4.67 -8.29
C MET A 86 -17.73 3.53 -8.12
N TYR A 87 -17.27 2.34 -7.73
CA TYR A 87 -18.15 1.19 -7.53
C TYR A 87 -19.12 1.42 -6.38
N THR A 88 -18.68 2.05 -5.31
CA THR A 88 -19.54 2.39 -4.18
C THR A 88 -20.64 3.37 -4.61
N ALA A 89 -20.29 4.38 -5.39
CA ALA A 89 -21.24 5.40 -5.84
C ALA A 89 -22.32 4.81 -6.76
N ARG A 90 -21.96 3.88 -7.64
CA ARG A 90 -22.95 3.27 -8.54
C ARG A 90 -23.64 2.03 -7.98
N GLY A 91 -23.12 1.47 -6.87
CA GLY A 91 -23.74 0.36 -6.16
C GLY A 91 -23.40 -1.03 -6.66
N PHE A 92 -22.62 -1.18 -7.75
CA PHE A 92 -22.21 -2.48 -8.26
C PHE A 92 -20.76 -2.44 -8.76
N GLY A 93 -20.09 -3.58 -8.65
CA GLY A 93 -18.69 -3.73 -9.01
C GLY A 93 -18.47 -4.11 -10.46
N PRO A 94 -17.22 -4.46 -10.84
CA PRO A 94 -16.88 -4.85 -12.22
C PRO A 94 -17.56 -6.13 -12.67
N ASP A 95 -17.98 -6.99 -11.73
CA ASP A 95 -18.70 -8.23 -12.02
C ASP A 95 -20.21 -8.03 -12.09
N MET A 96 -20.69 -6.81 -12.05
CA MET A 96 -22.10 -6.40 -12.07
C MET A 96 -22.90 -6.84 -10.84
N ASN A 97 -22.25 -7.38 -9.82
CA ASN A 97 -22.86 -7.71 -8.54
C ASN A 97 -22.78 -6.53 -7.59
N VAL A 98 -23.58 -6.55 -6.52
CA VAL A 98 -23.52 -5.52 -5.47
C VAL A 98 -22.08 -5.38 -4.97
N PHE A 99 -21.59 -4.14 -4.93
CA PHE A 99 -20.21 -3.89 -4.54
C PHE A 99 -20.01 -4.07 -3.04
N ASP A 100 -19.02 -4.87 -2.66
CA ASP A 100 -18.62 -5.14 -1.30
C ASP A 100 -17.20 -4.59 -1.08
N THR A 101 -17.10 -3.50 -0.34
CA THR A 101 -15.83 -2.82 -0.07
C THR A 101 -14.83 -3.73 0.64
N THR A 102 -15.27 -4.51 1.62
CA THR A 102 -14.39 -5.42 2.37
C THR A 102 -13.79 -6.47 1.44
N ARG A 103 -14.61 -7.06 0.59
CA ARG A 103 -14.16 -8.06 -0.39
C ARG A 103 -13.20 -7.45 -1.40
N TRP A 104 -13.48 -6.24 -1.86
CA TRP A 104 -12.61 -5.50 -2.78
C TRP A 104 -11.24 -5.25 -2.16
N ASN A 105 -11.21 -4.74 -0.92
CA ASN A 105 -9.96 -4.44 -0.22
C ASN A 105 -9.12 -5.71 -0.04
N LYS A 106 -9.74 -6.81 0.34
CA LYS A 106 -9.06 -8.09 0.51
C LYS A 106 -8.49 -8.60 -0.81
N ALA A 107 -9.27 -8.57 -1.88
CA ALA A 107 -8.84 -9.04 -3.19
C ALA A 107 -7.67 -8.20 -3.73
N THR A 108 -7.73 -6.88 -3.57
CA THR A 108 -6.65 -5.99 -4.02
C THR A 108 -5.39 -6.17 -3.19
N ASP A 109 -5.52 -6.43 -1.88
CA ASP A 109 -4.36 -6.73 -1.04
C ASP A 109 -3.67 -8.02 -1.48
N TYR A 110 -4.42 -9.09 -1.73
CA TYR A 110 -3.86 -10.34 -2.25
C TYR A 110 -3.16 -10.13 -3.60
N TYR A 111 -3.80 -9.38 -4.48
CA TYR A 111 -3.26 -9.09 -5.81
C TYR A 111 -1.91 -8.37 -5.71
N ILE A 112 -1.83 -7.31 -4.92
CA ILE A 112 -0.62 -6.52 -4.73
C ILE A 112 0.48 -7.36 -4.08
N ASN A 113 0.15 -8.09 -3.02
CA ASN A 113 1.13 -8.90 -2.30
C ASN A 113 1.71 -10.00 -3.20
N SER A 114 0.90 -10.55 -4.10
CA SER A 114 1.35 -11.49 -5.11
C SER A 114 2.39 -10.87 -6.05
N ILE A 115 2.14 -9.64 -6.52
CA ILE A 115 3.09 -8.92 -7.38
C ILE A 115 4.42 -8.69 -6.65
N LEU A 116 4.38 -8.16 -5.44
CA LEU A 116 5.57 -7.81 -4.68
C LEU A 116 6.39 -9.05 -4.32
N THR A 117 5.71 -10.14 -3.94
CA THR A 117 6.38 -11.39 -3.60
C THR A 117 7.04 -12.01 -4.84
N ALA A 118 6.34 -12.05 -5.96
CA ALA A 118 6.88 -12.56 -7.22
C ALA A 118 8.06 -11.72 -7.72
N SER A 119 8.03 -10.42 -7.49
CA SER A 119 9.10 -9.49 -7.88
C SER A 119 10.22 -9.42 -6.86
N LYS A 120 10.10 -10.10 -5.73
CA LYS A 120 11.10 -10.12 -4.64
C LYS A 120 11.39 -8.73 -4.09
N ILE A 121 10.37 -7.91 -3.95
CA ILE A 121 10.48 -6.57 -3.39
C ILE A 121 10.19 -6.64 -1.89
N GLY A 122 11.23 -6.43 -1.08
CA GLY A 122 11.10 -6.51 0.36
C GLY A 122 10.71 -7.90 0.86
N ILE A 123 10.18 -7.97 2.07
CA ILE A 123 9.72 -9.20 2.71
C ILE A 123 8.33 -8.93 3.28
N MET A 124 7.36 -9.77 2.91
CA MET A 124 6.00 -9.64 3.41
C MET A 124 5.95 -9.90 4.92
N PRO A 125 5.37 -8.98 5.72
CA PRO A 125 5.13 -9.25 7.13
C PRO A 125 4.19 -10.44 7.34
N ALA A 126 4.23 -11.04 8.54
CA ALA A 126 3.37 -12.18 8.87
C ALA A 126 1.88 -11.85 8.75
N GLU A 127 1.51 -10.58 8.95
CA GLU A 127 0.13 -10.10 8.84
C GLU A 127 -0.32 -9.90 7.40
N GLY A 128 0.58 -10.07 6.43
CA GLY A 128 0.25 -9.86 5.01
C GLY A 128 -0.71 -10.91 4.48
N LEU A 129 -1.51 -10.50 3.50
CA LEU A 129 -2.45 -11.38 2.82
C LEU A 129 -1.80 -11.92 1.55
N LEU A 130 -1.68 -13.24 1.45
CA LEU A 130 -1.17 -13.91 0.27
C LEU A 130 -1.96 -15.20 0.05
N ASP A 131 -2.56 -15.36 -1.14
CA ASP A 131 -3.30 -16.54 -1.51
C ASP A 131 -3.13 -16.75 -3.02
N PRO A 132 -2.63 -17.92 -3.48
CA PRO A 132 -2.43 -18.17 -4.91
C PRO A 132 -3.67 -18.00 -5.77
N ARG A 133 -4.87 -18.08 -5.18
CA ARG A 133 -6.12 -17.85 -5.92
C ARG A 133 -6.32 -16.40 -6.34
N TYR A 134 -5.57 -15.47 -5.75
CA TYR A 134 -5.66 -14.03 -6.01
C TYR A 134 -4.32 -13.50 -6.51
N ASP A 135 -3.70 -14.22 -7.43
CA ASP A 135 -2.40 -13.81 -7.93
C ASP A 135 -2.52 -12.67 -8.95
N HIS A 136 -1.36 -12.14 -9.36
CA HIS A 136 -1.30 -10.98 -10.24
C HIS A 136 -1.72 -11.28 -11.69
N SER A 137 -2.05 -12.53 -12.02
CA SER A 137 -2.62 -12.87 -13.32
C SER A 137 -4.10 -12.54 -13.40
N LEU A 138 -4.75 -12.32 -12.25
CA LEU A 138 -6.15 -11.95 -12.17
C LEU A 138 -6.30 -10.44 -12.34
N THR A 139 -7.43 -10.02 -12.92
CA THR A 139 -7.77 -8.60 -13.04
C THR A 139 -8.40 -8.11 -11.73
N ALA A 140 -7.84 -7.09 -11.17
CA ALA A 140 -8.38 -6.48 -9.96
C ALA A 140 -9.38 -5.37 -10.28
#